data_0e9b486ed24ed72a555c5afa444fc9a1
#
_entry.id   0e9b486ed24ed72a555c5afa444fc9a1
#
_cell.length_a   1.000
_cell.length_b   1.000
_cell.length_c   1.000
_cell.angle_alpha   90.00
_cell.angle_beta   90.00
_cell.angle_gamma   90.00
#
_symmetry.space_group_name_H-M   'P 1'
#
loop_
_entity.id
_entity.type
_entity.pdbx_description
1 polymer ?
#
loop_
_entity_poly.entity_id
_entity_poly.type
_entity_poly.pdbx_seq_one_letter_code
_entity_poly.pdbx_strand_id
1 'polypeptide(L)'
;MKLPEAIIIDGKECLDILCCKILIWEANSDVIEINDPDENKCLVIRECESIEINDTYKKLINSASVRFPRGTVIKRTITSENIEKEGATTVYTERLIDGTVVEKRKGYSTAQPTDFKVGQRIRIYLGYYKDRGKVFKNATERLQAMEKEAFVKNVPDFDGYIVKCSVSTPIEIKCENLASGLKRKNVVKLGPMAVTVNNLLKEGGKYDLLRGTGLKLHPKTAERDINIGKIQLTEDLTVADVLTEWNKYGLYSFIRKDTDGTPYVMVGHTY
;
A
#
# COMPACT_ATOMS: atom_id res chain seq x y z
N MET A 1 23.45 -9.56 -9.77
CA MET A 1 22.45 -10.27 -8.97
C MET A 1 22.79 -11.75 -9.01
N LYS A 2 23.24 -12.35 -7.88
CA LYS A 2 23.34 -13.82 -7.82
C LYS A 2 21.93 -14.36 -7.74
N LEU A 3 21.57 -15.24 -8.67
CA LEU A 3 20.34 -16.00 -8.57
C LEU A 3 20.41 -16.82 -7.26
N PRO A 4 19.31 -16.92 -6.49
CA PRO A 4 19.31 -17.80 -5.32
C PRO A 4 19.67 -19.22 -5.74
N GLU A 5 20.47 -19.90 -4.93
CA GLU A 5 20.83 -21.29 -5.14
C GLU A 5 19.56 -22.12 -5.17
N ALA A 6 19.46 -23.02 -6.14
CA ALA A 6 18.32 -23.90 -6.29
C ALA A 6 18.17 -24.79 -5.05
N ILE A 7 16.99 -24.78 -4.45
CA ILE A 7 16.66 -25.73 -3.37
C ILE A 7 16.24 -27.04 -4.03
N ILE A 8 16.96 -28.12 -3.77
CA ILE A 8 16.63 -29.44 -4.29
C ILE A 8 15.61 -30.09 -3.34
N ILE A 9 14.38 -30.28 -3.80
CA ILE A 9 13.35 -31.06 -3.10
C ILE A 9 13.01 -32.25 -3.95
N ASP A 10 13.11 -33.47 -3.39
CA ASP A 10 12.87 -34.77 -4.09
C ASP A 10 13.67 -34.91 -5.39
N GLY A 11 14.92 -34.44 -5.39
CA GLY A 11 15.81 -34.56 -6.55
C GLY A 11 15.47 -33.62 -7.73
N LYS A 12 14.55 -32.67 -7.53
CA LYS A 12 14.20 -31.63 -8.51
C LYS A 12 14.62 -30.29 -7.99
N GLU A 13 15.28 -29.49 -8.85
CA GLU A 13 15.55 -28.08 -8.57
C GLU A 13 14.24 -27.30 -8.46
N CYS A 14 13.94 -26.81 -7.28
CA CYS A 14 12.83 -25.89 -7.02
C CYS A 14 13.43 -24.51 -6.81
N LEU A 15 13.29 -23.63 -7.78
CA LEU A 15 13.61 -22.21 -7.64
C LEU A 15 12.37 -21.47 -7.11
N ASP A 16 12.38 -21.15 -5.83
CA ASP A 16 11.45 -20.18 -5.28
C ASP A 16 11.97 -18.80 -5.61
N ILE A 17 11.41 -18.16 -6.64
CA ILE A 17 11.78 -16.80 -7.05
C ILE A 17 10.93 -15.83 -6.27
N LEU A 18 11.58 -15.01 -5.43
CA LEU A 18 10.95 -13.87 -4.78
C LEU A 18 10.52 -12.84 -5.83
N CYS A 19 9.25 -12.50 -5.84
CA CYS A 19 8.68 -11.53 -6.74
C CYS A 19 8.07 -10.37 -5.94
N CYS A 20 8.17 -9.17 -6.48
CA CYS A 20 7.44 -8.02 -5.95
C CYS A 20 6.57 -7.38 -7.03
N LYS A 21 5.47 -6.77 -6.60
CA LYS A 21 4.63 -5.90 -7.40
C LYS A 21 4.34 -4.66 -6.58
N ILE A 22 4.78 -3.52 -7.08
CA ILE A 22 4.65 -2.24 -6.41
C ILE A 22 3.79 -1.35 -7.30
N LEU A 23 2.69 -0.84 -6.74
CA LEU A 23 1.76 0.04 -7.39
C LEU A 23 1.83 1.40 -6.71
N ILE A 24 2.00 2.48 -7.50
CA ILE A 24 2.10 3.85 -6.97
C ILE A 24 1.14 4.75 -7.74
N TRP A 25 0.20 5.36 -7.03
CA TRP A 25 -0.77 6.30 -7.57
C TRP A 25 -0.35 7.72 -7.31
N GLU A 26 -0.77 8.64 -8.19
CA GLU A 26 -0.56 10.08 -7.97
C GLU A 26 -1.15 10.53 -6.63
N ALA A 27 -0.55 11.56 -6.05
CA ALA A 27 -1.07 12.19 -4.84
C ALA A 27 -2.47 12.74 -5.12
N ASN A 28 -3.41 12.46 -4.20
CA ASN A 28 -4.83 12.84 -4.28
C ASN A 28 -5.65 12.07 -5.34
N SER A 29 -5.16 10.95 -5.85
CA SER A 29 -6.03 10.07 -6.65
C SER A 29 -7.20 9.58 -5.79
N ASP A 30 -8.41 9.78 -6.31
CA ASP A 30 -9.65 9.32 -5.69
C ASP A 30 -9.67 7.81 -5.53
N VAL A 31 -10.55 7.36 -4.66
CA VAL A 31 -10.79 5.98 -4.23
C VAL A 31 -10.08 4.90 -5.04
N ILE A 32 -9.01 4.36 -4.45
CA ILE A 32 -8.31 3.21 -5.01
C ILE A 32 -9.08 1.97 -4.58
N GLU A 33 -9.70 1.29 -5.53
CA GLU A 33 -10.38 0.02 -5.25
C GLU A 33 -9.39 -1.01 -4.71
N ILE A 34 -9.77 -1.67 -3.62
CA ILE A 34 -8.89 -2.57 -2.90
C ILE A 34 -8.76 -3.88 -3.66
N ASN A 35 -9.86 -4.37 -4.22
CA ASN A 35 -9.96 -5.71 -4.80
C ASN A 35 -9.54 -5.78 -6.27
N ASP A 36 -9.61 -4.68 -6.99
CA ASP A 36 -9.20 -4.59 -8.40
C ASP A 36 -8.51 -3.24 -8.65
N PRO A 37 -7.24 -3.10 -8.26
CA PRO A 37 -6.52 -1.88 -8.51
C PRO A 37 -6.34 -1.69 -10.02
N ASP A 38 -6.92 -0.63 -10.58
CA ASP A 38 -6.72 -0.27 -11.98
C ASP A 38 -5.23 0.08 -12.21
N GLU A 39 -4.48 -0.91 -12.68
CA GLU A 39 -3.06 -0.77 -13.00
C GLU A 39 -2.81 0.26 -14.12
N ASN A 40 -3.87 0.69 -14.81
CA ASN A 40 -3.76 1.72 -15.84
C ASN A 40 -3.69 3.14 -15.23
N LYS A 41 -4.01 3.30 -13.94
CA LYS A 41 -3.98 4.59 -13.24
C LYS A 41 -2.79 4.75 -12.31
N CYS A 42 -1.82 3.85 -12.35
CA CYS A 42 -0.68 3.87 -11.44
C CYS A 42 0.63 3.52 -12.16
N LEU A 43 1.75 3.81 -11.49
CA LEU A 43 3.04 3.27 -11.85
C LEU A 43 3.11 1.83 -11.36
N VAL A 44 3.53 0.91 -12.23
CA VAL A 44 3.74 -0.50 -11.88
C VAL A 44 5.23 -0.81 -11.94
N ILE A 45 5.79 -1.28 -10.83
CA ILE A 45 7.19 -1.64 -10.69
C ILE A 45 7.26 -3.08 -10.20
N ARG A 46 8.12 -3.89 -10.84
CA ARG A 46 8.28 -5.31 -10.53
C ARG A 46 9.69 -5.70 -10.11
N GLU A 47 10.59 -4.72 -10.09
CA GLU A 47 11.99 -4.91 -9.74
C GLU A 47 12.36 -3.99 -8.59
N CYS A 48 13.00 -4.54 -7.57
CA CYS A 48 13.60 -3.79 -6.48
C CYS A 48 14.88 -4.47 -6.01
N GLU A 49 15.76 -3.69 -5.41
CA GLU A 49 16.98 -4.19 -4.77
C GLU A 49 16.65 -4.78 -3.40
N SER A 50 15.83 -4.06 -2.63
CA SER A 50 15.37 -4.48 -1.32
C SER A 50 14.01 -3.88 -0.96
N ILE A 51 13.25 -4.63 -0.17
CA ILE A 51 12.03 -4.18 0.49
C ILE A 51 12.13 -4.57 1.95
N GLU A 52 11.92 -3.61 2.82
CA GLU A 52 11.80 -3.81 4.25
C GLU A 52 10.44 -3.32 4.72
N ILE A 53 9.66 -4.18 5.36
CA ILE A 53 8.36 -3.85 5.93
C ILE A 53 8.43 -4.08 7.42
N ASN A 54 8.30 -3.01 8.19
CA ASN A 54 8.25 -3.01 9.64
C ASN A 54 6.80 -2.87 10.09
N ASP A 55 6.10 -4.00 10.21
CA ASP A 55 4.71 -4.05 10.64
C ASP A 55 4.60 -4.68 12.03
N THR A 56 4.01 -3.94 12.97
CA THR A 56 3.81 -4.37 14.35
C THR A 56 2.51 -3.82 14.91
N TYR A 57 1.77 -4.66 15.64
CA TYR A 57 0.56 -4.26 16.34
C TYR A 57 0.80 -3.26 17.49
N LYS A 58 2.06 -3.09 17.94
CA LYS A 58 2.44 -2.16 19.00
C LYS A 58 2.54 -0.71 18.54
N LYS A 59 2.51 -0.47 17.23
CA LYS A 59 2.60 0.86 16.63
C LYS A 59 1.41 1.10 15.72
N LEU A 60 0.79 2.25 15.85
CA LEU A 60 -0.27 2.69 14.94
C LEU A 60 0.29 2.92 13.53
N ILE A 61 1.44 3.59 13.45
CA ILE A 61 2.08 3.93 12.18
C ILE A 61 3.26 3.02 11.98
N ASN A 62 3.11 2.12 11.02
CA ASN A 62 4.12 1.19 10.57
C ASN A 62 4.77 1.72 9.30
N SER A 63 5.98 1.24 9.00
CA SER A 63 6.79 1.77 7.91
C SER A 63 7.21 0.69 6.92
N ALA A 64 7.47 1.11 5.70
CA ALA A 64 8.19 0.32 4.72
C ALA A 64 9.27 1.17 4.05
N SER A 65 10.34 0.52 3.61
CA SER A 65 11.34 1.12 2.74
C SER A 65 11.54 0.25 1.50
N VAL A 66 11.71 0.89 0.35
CA VAL A 66 11.98 0.22 -0.92
C VAL A 66 13.17 0.89 -1.56
N ARG A 67 14.10 0.09 -2.03
CA ARG A 67 15.26 0.53 -2.78
C ARG A 67 15.23 -0.03 -4.18
N PHE A 68 15.34 0.86 -5.16
CA PHE A 68 15.33 0.50 -6.58
C PHE A 68 16.73 0.57 -7.15
N PRO A 69 17.19 -0.47 -7.89
CA PRO A 69 18.46 -0.41 -8.58
C PRO A 69 18.44 0.63 -9.69
N ARG A 70 19.61 1.00 -10.17
CA ARG A 70 19.72 1.83 -11.38
C ARG A 70 19.11 1.09 -12.56
N GLY A 71 18.35 1.81 -13.37
CA GLY A 71 17.73 1.24 -14.56
C GLY A 71 16.41 0.49 -14.30
N THR A 72 15.86 0.54 -13.07
CA THR A 72 14.54 -0.01 -12.78
C THR A 72 13.52 0.46 -13.79
N VAL A 73 12.77 -0.47 -14.36
CA VAL A 73 11.74 -0.20 -15.36
C VAL A 73 10.40 0.07 -14.70
N ILE A 74 9.78 1.17 -15.05
CA ILE A 74 8.42 1.53 -14.67
C ILE A 74 7.50 1.33 -15.86
N LYS A 75 6.35 0.67 -15.64
CA LYS A 75 5.25 0.64 -16.59
C LYS A 75 4.24 1.73 -16.22
N ARG A 76 3.89 2.58 -17.19
CA ARG A 76 2.88 3.65 -17.05
C ARG A 76 1.80 3.47 -18.12
N THR A 77 0.60 3.93 -17.83
CA THR A 77 -0.36 4.22 -18.88
C THR A 77 -0.15 5.65 -19.36
N ILE A 78 0.11 5.80 -20.64
CA ILE A 78 0.34 7.10 -21.27
C ILE A 78 -0.99 7.56 -21.85
N THR A 79 -1.49 8.70 -21.39
CA THR A 79 -2.61 9.40 -22.03
C THR A 79 -2.11 10.19 -23.24
N SER A 80 -3.02 10.51 -24.18
CA SER A 80 -2.68 11.24 -25.42
C SER A 80 -1.88 12.53 -25.18
N GLU A 81 -2.08 13.19 -24.06
CA GLU A 81 -1.40 14.46 -23.71
C GLU A 81 0.09 14.28 -23.34
N ASN A 82 0.50 13.07 -22.95
CA ASN A 82 1.87 12.79 -22.53
C ASN A 82 2.74 12.14 -23.62
N ILE A 83 2.18 11.88 -24.79
CA ILE A 83 2.82 11.12 -25.87
C ILE A 83 4.10 11.78 -26.38
N GLU A 84 4.11 13.11 -26.48
CA GLU A 84 5.24 13.86 -27.06
C GLU A 84 6.47 13.90 -26.14
N LYS A 85 6.30 13.63 -24.85
CA LYS A 85 7.37 13.79 -23.84
C LYS A 85 8.18 12.54 -23.52
N GLU A 86 7.67 11.34 -23.79
CA GLU A 86 8.22 10.12 -23.17
C GLU A 86 8.60 8.96 -24.09
N GLY A 87 8.61 9.11 -25.42
CA GLY A 87 9.06 8.03 -26.32
C GLY A 87 8.26 6.73 -26.13
N ALA A 88 7.00 6.75 -26.50
CA ALA A 88 6.09 5.61 -26.28
C ALA A 88 6.45 4.41 -27.16
N THR A 89 6.51 3.22 -26.56
CA THR A 89 7.03 2.03 -27.19
C THR A 89 5.98 1.03 -27.68
N THR A 90 4.74 1.08 -27.19
CA THR A 90 3.70 0.13 -27.64
C THR A 90 2.33 0.78 -27.67
N VAL A 91 1.76 0.88 -28.87
CA VAL A 91 0.37 1.32 -29.12
C VAL A 91 -0.53 0.09 -29.07
N TYR A 92 -1.62 0.14 -28.32
CA TYR A 92 -2.69 -0.83 -28.45
C TYR A 92 -4.03 -0.09 -28.54
N THR A 93 -4.92 -0.67 -29.30
CA THR A 93 -6.26 -0.12 -29.53
C THR A 93 -7.23 -0.82 -28.59
N GLU A 94 -7.93 -0.06 -27.77
CA GLU A 94 -9.03 -0.57 -26.95
C GLU A 94 -10.35 -0.11 -27.59
N ARG A 95 -11.25 -1.06 -27.83
CA ARG A 95 -12.59 -0.74 -28.30
C ARG A 95 -13.50 -0.67 -27.08
N LEU A 96 -14.04 0.52 -26.82
CA LEU A 96 -15.01 0.72 -25.74
C LEU A 96 -16.37 0.07 -26.09
N ILE A 97 -17.22 -0.11 -25.08
CA ILE A 97 -18.55 -0.75 -25.22
C ILE A 97 -19.45 0.00 -26.21
N ASP A 98 -19.28 1.31 -26.36
CA ASP A 98 -19.97 2.17 -27.30
C ASP A 98 -19.44 2.10 -28.75
N GLY A 99 -18.43 1.26 -28.99
CA GLY A 99 -17.79 1.09 -30.29
C GLY A 99 -16.67 2.10 -30.57
N THR A 100 -16.43 3.08 -29.69
CA THR A 100 -15.35 4.04 -29.84
C THR A 100 -14.01 3.35 -29.72
N VAL A 101 -13.10 3.62 -30.66
CA VAL A 101 -11.74 3.10 -30.64
C VAL A 101 -10.84 4.13 -30.00
N VAL A 102 -10.25 3.77 -28.83
CA VAL A 102 -9.29 4.61 -28.13
C VAL A 102 -7.90 3.99 -28.26
N GLU A 103 -6.96 4.76 -28.78
CA GLU A 103 -5.56 4.37 -28.78
C GLU A 103 -4.98 4.59 -27.38
N LYS A 104 -4.61 3.51 -26.70
CA LYS A 104 -3.86 3.55 -25.45
C LYS A 104 -2.44 3.09 -25.71
N ARG A 105 -1.48 3.79 -25.15
CA ARG A 105 -0.07 3.44 -25.26
C ARG A 105 0.45 3.01 -23.88
N LYS A 106 1.00 1.81 -23.82
CA LYS A 106 1.74 1.37 -22.61
C LYS A 106 3.18 1.82 -22.76
N GLY A 107 3.59 2.75 -21.92
CA GLY A 107 4.96 3.20 -21.85
C GLY A 107 5.77 2.43 -20.81
N TYR A 108 6.96 2.04 -21.20
CA TYR A 108 7.99 1.62 -20.27
C TYR A 108 9.04 2.72 -20.24
N SER A 109 9.40 3.19 -19.06
CA SER A 109 10.48 4.16 -18.87
C SER A 109 11.38 3.72 -17.73
N THR A 110 12.60 4.24 -17.71
CA THR A 110 13.50 4.06 -16.58
C THR A 110 13.04 4.96 -15.43
N ALA A 111 12.96 4.41 -14.22
CA ALA A 111 12.61 5.14 -13.02
C ALA A 111 13.56 6.33 -12.77
N GLN A 112 12.98 7.49 -12.55
CA GLN A 112 13.69 8.70 -12.15
C GLN A 112 13.25 9.11 -10.74
N PRO A 113 14.12 9.75 -9.94
CA PRO A 113 13.71 10.25 -8.61
C PRO A 113 12.48 11.15 -8.64
N THR A 114 12.26 11.87 -9.74
CA THR A 114 11.11 12.76 -9.96
C THR A 114 9.78 12.04 -10.14
N ASP A 115 9.79 10.73 -10.40
CA ASP A 115 8.59 9.91 -10.51
C ASP A 115 7.95 9.63 -9.15
N PHE A 116 8.74 9.78 -8.08
CA PHE A 116 8.33 9.48 -6.72
C PHE A 116 8.15 10.77 -5.93
N LYS A 117 6.93 11.00 -5.45
CA LYS A 117 6.58 12.22 -4.72
C LYS A 117 6.01 11.86 -3.34
N VAL A 118 6.31 12.70 -2.36
CA VAL A 118 5.69 12.59 -1.05
C VAL A 118 4.18 12.76 -1.17
N GLY A 119 3.44 11.90 -0.50
CA GLY A 119 1.97 11.87 -0.52
C GLY A 119 1.36 10.92 -1.55
N GLN A 120 2.13 10.38 -2.48
CA GLN A 120 1.65 9.31 -3.37
C GLN A 120 1.25 8.08 -2.57
N ARG A 121 0.12 7.45 -2.97
CA ARG A 121 -0.30 6.16 -2.43
C ARG A 121 0.58 5.05 -2.99
N ILE A 122 0.97 4.12 -2.14
CA ILE A 122 1.76 2.95 -2.53
C ILE A 122 1.16 1.67 -1.97
N ARG A 123 1.12 0.63 -2.80
CA ARG A 123 0.85 -0.75 -2.38
C ARG A 123 1.99 -1.65 -2.79
N ILE A 124 2.40 -2.52 -1.88
CA ILE A 124 3.48 -3.49 -2.09
C ILE A 124 2.88 -4.87 -1.92
N TYR A 125 3.07 -5.71 -2.92
CA TYR A 125 2.70 -7.11 -2.91
C TYR A 125 3.98 -7.92 -3.00
N LEU A 126 4.15 -8.86 -2.08
CA LEU A 126 5.23 -9.83 -2.08
C LEU A 126 4.67 -11.20 -2.45
N GLY A 127 5.35 -11.89 -3.34
CA GLY A 127 4.93 -13.18 -3.82
C GLY A 127 6.13 -14.10 -4.06
N TYR A 128 5.81 -15.39 -4.21
CA TYR A 128 6.76 -16.41 -4.59
C TYR A 128 6.27 -17.09 -5.85
N TYR A 129 7.14 -17.20 -6.83
CA TYR A 129 6.90 -18.00 -8.01
C TYR A 129 7.68 -19.33 -7.90
N LYS A 130 6.96 -20.44 -8.02
CA LYS A 130 7.55 -21.76 -8.02
C LYS A 130 7.68 -22.25 -9.45
N ASP A 131 8.89 -22.18 -9.97
CA ASP A 131 9.21 -22.79 -11.25
C ASP A 131 9.42 -24.31 -11.05
N ARG A 132 8.33 -25.08 -11.22
CA ARG A 132 8.33 -26.54 -11.05
C ARG A 132 8.79 -27.25 -12.31
N GLY A 133 9.82 -26.76 -12.97
CA GLY A 133 10.30 -27.33 -14.24
C GLY A 133 9.35 -27.07 -15.41
N LYS A 134 8.59 -25.99 -15.37
CA LYS A 134 7.77 -25.52 -16.50
C LYS A 134 8.67 -25.07 -17.64
N VAL A 135 8.39 -25.55 -18.84
CA VAL A 135 9.08 -25.09 -20.04
C VAL A 135 8.32 -23.92 -20.62
N PHE A 136 8.98 -22.76 -20.74
CA PHE A 136 8.45 -21.56 -21.35
C PHE A 136 9.06 -21.35 -22.73
N LYS A 137 8.26 -20.88 -23.69
CA LYS A 137 8.73 -20.60 -25.06
C LYS A 137 9.68 -19.40 -25.12
N ASN A 138 9.48 -18.43 -24.22
CA ASN A 138 10.29 -17.22 -24.14
C ASN A 138 10.20 -16.57 -22.75
N ALA A 139 11.06 -15.57 -22.50
CA ALA A 139 11.09 -14.82 -21.25
C ALA A 139 9.79 -14.07 -20.93
N THR A 140 9.06 -13.61 -21.95
CA THR A 140 7.78 -12.90 -21.77
C THR A 140 6.70 -13.84 -21.22
N GLU A 141 6.60 -15.05 -21.75
CA GLU A 141 5.67 -16.08 -21.25
C GLU A 141 5.97 -16.43 -19.79
N ARG A 142 7.25 -16.58 -19.45
CA ARG A 142 7.69 -16.81 -18.08
C ARG A 142 7.30 -15.67 -17.15
N LEU A 143 7.54 -14.42 -17.54
CA LEU A 143 7.17 -13.23 -16.74
C LEU A 143 5.64 -13.15 -16.53
N GLN A 144 4.85 -13.45 -17.56
CA GLN A 144 3.38 -13.47 -17.45
C GLN A 144 2.90 -14.55 -16.49
N ALA A 145 3.50 -15.75 -16.53
CA ALA A 145 3.19 -16.83 -15.62
C ALA A 145 3.58 -16.48 -14.17
N MET A 146 4.76 -15.90 -13.97
CA MET A 146 5.20 -15.39 -12.67
C MET A 146 4.23 -14.36 -12.12
N GLU A 147 3.78 -13.43 -12.95
CA GLU A 147 2.82 -12.41 -12.56
C GLU A 147 1.50 -13.02 -12.09
N LYS A 148 0.95 -13.93 -12.88
CA LYS A 148 -0.33 -14.58 -12.61
C LYS A 148 -0.31 -15.49 -11.38
N GLU A 149 0.77 -16.25 -11.19
CA GLU A 149 0.87 -17.23 -10.09
C GLU A 149 1.37 -16.63 -8.77
N ALA A 150 2.30 -15.65 -8.84
CA ALA A 150 2.88 -15.06 -7.64
C ALA A 150 1.92 -14.11 -6.90
N PHE A 151 1.00 -13.46 -7.61
CA PHE A 151 0.13 -12.41 -7.06
C PHE A 151 -1.36 -12.78 -7.09
N VAL A 152 -1.68 -14.02 -6.70
CA VAL A 152 -3.07 -14.48 -6.53
C VAL A 152 -3.78 -13.77 -5.37
N LYS A 153 -3.01 -13.22 -4.42
CA LYS A 153 -3.57 -12.48 -3.27
C LYS A 153 -3.93 -11.06 -3.68
N ASN A 154 -5.18 -10.67 -3.46
CA ASN A 154 -5.66 -9.30 -3.68
C ASN A 154 -5.27 -8.35 -2.53
N VAL A 155 -4.81 -8.87 -1.40
CA VAL A 155 -4.43 -8.07 -0.23
C VAL A 155 -2.95 -7.72 -0.30
N PRO A 156 -2.58 -6.43 -0.34
CA PRO A 156 -1.18 -6.02 -0.31
C PRO A 156 -0.53 -6.31 1.05
N ASP A 157 0.75 -6.66 1.02
CA ASP A 157 1.56 -6.83 2.24
C ASP A 157 1.79 -5.48 2.93
N PHE A 158 1.91 -4.41 2.15
CA PHE A 158 1.95 -3.04 2.65
C PHE A 158 1.03 -2.13 1.83
N ASP A 159 0.34 -1.22 2.52
CA ASP A 159 -0.51 -0.20 1.92
C ASP A 159 -0.35 1.11 2.70
N GLY A 160 0.03 2.19 2.02
CA GLY A 160 0.34 3.43 2.68
C GLY A 160 0.70 4.57 1.74
N TYR A 161 1.51 5.51 2.23
CA TYR A 161 1.92 6.70 1.51
C TYR A 161 3.44 6.86 1.52
N ILE A 162 3.99 7.39 0.44
CA ILE A 162 5.39 7.80 0.37
C ILE A 162 5.57 9.04 1.26
N VAL A 163 6.47 8.98 2.23
CA VAL A 163 6.79 10.08 3.14
C VAL A 163 8.16 10.69 2.89
N LYS A 164 9.02 9.97 2.22
CA LYS A 164 10.36 10.45 1.83
C LYS A 164 10.82 9.73 0.57
N CYS A 165 11.49 10.47 -0.30
CA CYS A 165 12.14 9.95 -1.49
C CYS A 165 13.56 10.51 -1.59
N SER A 166 14.52 9.68 -2.03
CA SER A 166 15.86 10.14 -2.36
C SER A 166 15.84 10.98 -3.65
N VAL A 167 16.74 11.94 -3.75
CA VAL A 167 16.91 12.77 -4.96
C VAL A 167 17.97 12.22 -5.91
N SER A 168 18.57 11.09 -5.58
CA SER A 168 19.65 10.46 -6.34
C SER A 168 19.41 8.96 -6.51
N THR A 169 20.14 8.35 -7.43
CA THR A 169 20.16 6.90 -7.65
C THR A 169 21.30 6.24 -6.86
N PRO A 170 21.07 5.05 -6.25
CA PRO A 170 19.83 4.27 -6.26
C PRO A 170 18.68 4.98 -5.56
N ILE A 171 17.48 4.82 -6.11
CA ILE A 171 16.29 5.49 -5.58
C ILE A 171 15.84 4.73 -4.33
N GLU A 172 15.71 5.46 -3.22
CA GLU A 172 15.16 4.93 -1.97
C GLU A 172 13.90 5.70 -1.60
N ILE A 173 12.80 5.00 -1.37
CA ILE A 173 11.56 5.57 -0.86
C ILE A 173 11.26 5.01 0.52
N LYS A 174 10.80 5.91 1.41
CA LYS A 174 10.28 5.54 2.73
C LYS A 174 8.78 5.80 2.77
N CYS A 175 8.06 4.85 3.33
CA CYS A 175 6.62 4.84 3.35
C CYS A 175 6.10 4.66 4.77
N GLU A 176 4.95 5.23 5.05
CA GLU A 176 4.17 4.98 6.26
C GLU A 176 2.81 4.39 5.87
N ASN A 177 2.24 3.52 6.71
CA ASN A 177 0.96 2.90 6.44
C ASN A 177 -0.18 3.93 6.42
N LEU A 178 -1.40 3.49 6.13
CA LEU A 178 -2.59 4.35 6.01
C LEU A 178 -2.86 5.21 7.24
N ALA A 179 -2.45 4.75 8.43
CA ALA A 179 -2.60 5.53 9.65
C ALA A 179 -1.81 6.85 9.65
N SER A 180 -0.84 7.02 8.75
CA SER A 180 -0.12 8.30 8.61
C SER A 180 -1.05 9.44 8.22
N GLY A 181 -2.17 9.17 7.56
CA GLY A 181 -3.22 10.16 7.29
C GLY A 181 -3.82 10.76 8.55
N LEU A 182 -3.83 10.02 9.65
CA LEU A 182 -4.36 10.48 10.94
C LEU A 182 -3.48 11.56 11.60
N LYS A 183 -2.21 11.71 11.19
CA LYS A 183 -1.32 12.82 11.60
C LYS A 183 -1.79 14.17 11.06
N ARG A 184 -2.59 14.17 10.00
CA ARG A 184 -3.06 15.41 9.34
C ARG A 184 -4.43 15.87 9.84
N LYS A 185 -5.07 15.05 10.68
CA LYS A 185 -6.41 15.32 11.19
C LYS A 185 -6.34 15.69 12.66
N ASN A 186 -6.59 16.98 12.96
CA ASN A 186 -6.70 17.44 14.34
C ASN A 186 -8.00 16.95 14.96
N VAL A 187 -7.97 16.73 16.26
CA VAL A 187 -9.16 16.39 17.05
C VAL A 187 -9.95 17.62 17.42
N VAL A 188 -11.24 17.43 17.69
CA VAL A 188 -12.07 18.51 18.24
C VAL A 188 -11.76 18.61 19.74
N LYS A 189 -11.71 19.84 20.25
CA LYS A 189 -11.54 20.11 21.68
C LYS A 189 -12.63 19.43 22.49
N LEU A 190 -12.22 18.60 23.43
CA LEU A 190 -13.09 17.94 24.39
C LEU A 190 -12.67 18.27 25.81
N GLY A 191 -13.60 18.73 26.63
CA GLY A 191 -13.39 18.87 28.07
C GLY A 191 -13.22 17.50 28.74
N PRO A 192 -12.82 17.48 30.02
CA PRO A 192 -12.62 16.24 30.76
C PRO A 192 -13.95 15.47 30.85
N MET A 193 -14.01 14.33 30.18
CA MET A 193 -15.21 13.49 30.15
C MET A 193 -14.87 12.01 29.98
N ALA A 194 -15.73 11.15 30.51
CA ALA A 194 -15.63 9.71 30.31
C ALA A 194 -16.07 9.35 28.89
N VAL A 195 -15.26 8.58 28.18
CA VAL A 195 -15.53 8.15 26.81
C VAL A 195 -15.18 6.68 26.62
N THR A 196 -15.81 6.11 25.61
CA THR A 196 -15.47 4.77 25.11
C THR A 196 -14.83 4.89 23.72
N VAL A 197 -14.20 3.81 23.28
CA VAL A 197 -13.63 3.72 21.92
C VAL A 197 -14.70 4.02 20.87
N ASN A 198 -15.92 3.50 21.05
CA ASN A 198 -17.03 3.73 20.12
C ASN A 198 -17.43 5.20 20.06
N ASN A 199 -17.49 5.89 21.20
CA ASN A 199 -17.81 7.32 21.22
C ASN A 199 -16.85 8.13 20.37
N LEU A 200 -15.57 7.75 20.34
CA LEU A 200 -14.51 8.49 19.65
C LEU A 200 -14.33 8.07 18.20
N LEU A 201 -14.42 6.78 17.88
CA LEU A 201 -13.92 6.26 16.60
C LEU A 201 -15.01 5.63 15.71
N LYS A 202 -16.15 5.23 16.28
CA LYS A 202 -17.21 4.56 15.48
C LYS A 202 -17.85 5.56 14.53
N GLU A 203 -18.09 5.12 13.29
CA GLU A 203 -18.83 5.90 12.29
C GLU A 203 -20.24 6.26 12.82
N GLY A 204 -20.59 7.54 12.75
CA GLY A 204 -21.82 8.07 13.36
C GLY A 204 -21.80 8.11 14.90
N GLY A 205 -20.68 7.78 15.54
CA GLY A 205 -20.48 7.99 16.97
C GLY A 205 -20.45 9.47 17.34
N LYS A 206 -20.46 9.76 18.65
CA LYS A 206 -20.57 11.14 19.14
C LYS A 206 -19.49 12.10 18.57
N TYR A 207 -18.27 11.60 18.35
CA TYR A 207 -17.13 12.43 17.90
C TYR A 207 -16.58 12.01 16.54
N ASP A 208 -16.71 10.74 16.17
CA ASP A 208 -16.33 10.18 14.86
C ASP A 208 -14.96 10.70 14.35
N LEU A 209 -13.93 10.51 15.15
CA LEU A 209 -12.58 11.02 14.83
C LEU A 209 -12.00 10.42 13.55
N LEU A 210 -12.52 9.28 13.06
CA LEU A 210 -12.07 8.67 11.81
C LEU A 210 -12.79 9.23 10.57
N ARG A 211 -13.81 10.06 10.73
CA ARG A 211 -14.58 10.63 9.62
C ARG A 211 -13.68 11.35 8.63
N GLY A 212 -13.80 11.01 7.35
CA GLY A 212 -13.02 11.64 6.26
C GLY A 212 -11.56 11.18 6.16
N THR A 213 -11.14 10.16 6.92
CA THR A 213 -9.79 9.59 6.82
C THR A 213 -9.69 8.37 5.91
N GLY A 214 -10.83 7.85 5.43
CA GLY A 214 -10.90 6.59 4.69
C GLY A 214 -10.73 5.34 5.57
N LEU A 215 -10.55 5.50 6.88
CA LEU A 215 -10.44 4.41 7.84
C LEU A 215 -11.71 4.30 8.67
N LYS A 216 -12.06 3.08 9.07
CA LYS A 216 -13.18 2.77 9.96
C LYS A 216 -12.71 1.99 11.17
N LEU A 217 -13.47 2.06 12.25
CA LEU A 217 -13.24 1.20 13.41
C LEU A 217 -13.60 -0.25 13.06
N HIS A 218 -12.73 -1.20 13.42
CA HIS A 218 -12.99 -2.62 13.18
C HIS A 218 -14.21 -3.13 13.96
N PRO A 219 -15.11 -3.91 13.34
CA PRO A 219 -16.34 -4.40 13.99
C PRO A 219 -16.08 -5.10 15.34
N LYS A 220 -15.09 -5.98 15.43
CA LYS A 220 -14.72 -6.66 16.69
C LYS A 220 -14.28 -5.71 17.80
N THR A 221 -13.70 -4.54 17.46
CA THR A 221 -13.40 -3.51 18.47
C THR A 221 -14.68 -2.79 18.88
N ALA A 222 -15.55 -2.48 17.92
CA ALA A 222 -16.83 -1.83 18.19
C ALA A 222 -17.76 -2.67 19.08
N GLU A 223 -17.77 -4.00 18.92
CA GLU A 223 -18.52 -4.93 19.76
C GLU A 223 -18.09 -4.90 21.23
N ARG A 224 -16.82 -4.67 21.50
CA ARG A 224 -16.27 -4.65 22.86
C ARG A 224 -16.51 -3.33 23.60
N ASP A 225 -16.66 -2.25 22.87
CA ASP A 225 -16.85 -0.88 23.35
C ASP A 225 -15.96 -0.51 24.58
N ILE A 226 -14.66 -0.58 24.39
CA ILE A 226 -13.67 -0.42 25.45
C ILE A 226 -13.82 0.95 26.11
N ASN A 227 -13.96 0.99 27.42
CA ASN A 227 -14.00 2.22 28.20
C ASN A 227 -12.57 2.75 28.41
N ILE A 228 -12.31 3.97 27.95
CA ILE A 228 -10.99 4.65 28.06
C ILE A 228 -10.89 5.43 29.37
N GLY A 229 -11.99 5.70 30.03
CA GLY A 229 -12.05 6.55 31.22
C GLY A 229 -12.18 8.03 30.87
N LYS A 230 -11.70 8.90 31.77
CA LYS A 230 -11.75 10.36 31.57
C LYS A 230 -10.59 10.81 30.72
N ILE A 231 -10.89 11.45 29.60
CA ILE A 231 -9.90 12.07 28.72
C ILE A 231 -10.22 13.55 28.52
N GLN A 232 -9.19 14.32 28.18
CA GLN A 232 -9.29 15.69 27.72
C GLN A 232 -8.50 15.79 26.42
N LEU A 233 -9.10 16.36 25.37
CA LEU A 233 -8.46 16.57 24.07
C LEU A 233 -8.34 18.06 23.81
N THR A 234 -7.21 18.46 23.29
CA THR A 234 -6.92 19.85 22.85
C THR A 234 -6.83 19.89 21.32
N GLU A 235 -7.11 21.02 20.72
CA GLU A 235 -7.19 21.17 19.25
C GLU A 235 -5.82 21.03 18.54
N ASP A 236 -4.73 21.08 19.28
CA ASP A 236 -3.37 20.86 18.80
C ASP A 236 -3.01 19.38 18.61
N LEU A 237 -3.78 18.46 19.21
CA LEU A 237 -3.59 17.03 19.06
C LEU A 237 -4.13 16.54 17.71
N THR A 238 -3.42 15.61 17.11
CA THR A 238 -3.92 14.85 15.97
C THR A 238 -4.62 13.56 16.43
N VAL A 239 -5.42 12.96 15.55
CA VAL A 239 -6.02 11.65 15.83
C VAL A 239 -4.94 10.59 16.07
N ALA A 240 -3.81 10.67 15.36
CA ALA A 240 -2.67 9.78 15.58
C ALA A 240 -2.06 9.92 16.98
N ASP A 241 -1.96 11.16 17.48
CA ASP A 241 -1.43 11.42 18.84
C ASP A 241 -2.34 10.80 19.90
N VAL A 242 -3.65 10.99 19.77
CA VAL A 242 -4.63 10.42 20.71
C VAL A 242 -4.54 8.89 20.74
N LEU A 243 -4.53 8.25 19.56
CA LEU A 243 -4.46 6.79 19.49
C LEU A 243 -3.11 6.25 20.00
N THR A 244 -2.03 6.98 19.79
CA THR A 244 -0.69 6.59 20.26
C THR A 244 -0.55 6.77 21.77
N GLU A 245 -1.19 7.81 22.32
CA GLU A 245 -1.17 8.05 23.77
C GLU A 245 -1.77 6.89 24.57
N TRP A 246 -2.76 6.19 24.00
CA TRP A 246 -3.38 5.03 24.65
C TRP A 246 -2.41 3.87 24.88
N ASN A 247 -1.31 3.80 24.14
CA ASN A 247 -0.27 2.79 24.35
C ASN A 247 0.31 2.85 25.76
N LYS A 248 0.35 4.03 26.39
CA LYS A 248 0.81 4.21 27.76
C LYS A 248 -0.05 3.48 28.78
N TYR A 249 -1.30 3.22 28.41
CA TYR A 249 -2.27 2.51 29.24
C TYR A 249 -2.45 1.04 28.82
N GLY A 250 -1.55 0.54 27.95
CA GLY A 250 -1.61 -0.83 27.44
C GLY A 250 -2.71 -1.08 26.42
N LEU A 251 -3.29 -0.02 25.87
CA LEU A 251 -4.31 -0.08 24.83
C LEU A 251 -3.67 0.30 23.50
N TYR A 252 -3.44 -0.67 22.64
CA TYR A 252 -2.75 -0.47 21.38
C TYR A 252 -3.73 -0.28 20.22
N SER A 253 -3.38 0.65 19.35
CA SER A 253 -4.09 0.91 18.10
C SER A 253 -3.21 0.54 16.92
N PHE A 254 -3.75 -0.16 15.94
CA PHE A 254 -3.05 -0.57 14.73
C PHE A 254 -3.99 -0.73 13.56
N ILE A 255 -3.45 -0.71 12.35
CA ILE A 255 -4.24 -0.98 11.14
C ILE A 255 -4.28 -2.49 10.90
N ARG A 256 -5.49 -3.03 10.74
CA ARG A 256 -5.74 -4.39 10.30
C ARG A 256 -6.47 -4.36 8.98
N LYS A 257 -6.07 -5.21 8.07
CA LYS A 257 -6.80 -5.47 6.82
C LYS A 257 -7.71 -6.67 7.03
N ASP A 258 -8.93 -6.58 6.58
CA ASP A 258 -9.84 -7.73 6.52
C ASP A 258 -9.50 -8.64 5.34
N THR A 259 -10.18 -9.76 5.20
CA THR A 259 -9.96 -10.73 4.12
C THR A 259 -10.19 -10.16 2.72
N ASP A 260 -11.03 -9.14 2.61
CA ASP A 260 -11.28 -8.37 1.38
C ASP A 260 -10.24 -7.25 1.14
N GLY A 261 -9.29 -7.08 2.06
CA GLY A 261 -8.27 -6.03 2.00
C GLY A 261 -8.69 -4.69 2.58
N THR A 262 -9.93 -4.53 3.05
CA THR A 262 -10.41 -3.28 3.66
C THR A 262 -9.60 -2.97 4.93
N PRO A 263 -9.00 -1.77 5.04
CA PRO A 263 -8.21 -1.38 6.19
C PRO A 263 -9.10 -0.84 7.31
N TYR A 264 -8.90 -1.34 8.51
CA TYR A 264 -9.61 -0.90 9.72
C TYR A 264 -8.63 -0.47 10.80
N VAL A 265 -9.03 0.49 11.63
CA VAL A 265 -8.37 0.76 12.92
C VAL A 265 -8.85 -0.26 13.92
N MET A 266 -7.94 -1.04 14.45
CA MET A 266 -8.18 -1.94 15.57
C MET A 266 -7.63 -1.33 16.84
N VAL A 267 -8.38 -1.49 17.95
CA VAL A 267 -7.96 -1.05 19.29
C VAL A 267 -8.14 -2.21 20.25
N GLY A 268 -7.11 -2.52 21.03
CA GLY A 268 -7.15 -3.63 21.96
C GLY A 268 -5.99 -3.67 22.93
N HIS A 269 -6.13 -4.48 23.96
CA HIS A 269 -5.04 -4.78 24.89
C HIS A 269 -4.15 -5.89 24.30
N THR A 270 -2.86 -5.84 24.59
CA THR A 270 -1.98 -7.01 24.40
C THR A 270 -2.24 -8.00 25.53
N TYR A 271 -2.44 -9.24 25.15
CA TYR A 271 -2.41 -10.37 26.09
C TYR A 271 -1.02 -10.94 26.18
#